data_e7806ed9aed30d555241f5f489aa23d5
#
_entry.id   e7806ed9aed30d555241f5f489aa23d5
#
_cell.length_a   1.000
_cell.length_b   1.000
_cell.length_c   1.000
_cell.angle_alpha   90.00
_cell.angle_beta   90.00
_cell.angle_gamma   90.00
#
_symmetry.space_group_name_H-M   'P 1'
#
loop_
_entity.id
_entity.type
_entity.pdbx_description
1 polymer ?
#
loop_
_entity_poly.entity_id
_entity_poly.type
_entity_poly.pdbx_seq_one_letter_code
_entity_poly.pdbx_strand_id
1 'polypeptide(L)'
;MTMLAPWALTLAAGLAIAVPVHAHEVVGTGPNGGRVTDAGKYHVELVAKDATVDVYLTDVDTKPVPAAGFKGTAILVVDGKPARVALTPADGSRLSGKADVPLKPNPKGAVQLTAPDGTSASGKFN
;
A
#
# COMPACT_ATOMS: atom_id res chain seq x y z
N MET A 1 -67.08 -14.05 29.50
CA MET A 1 -66.05 -13.05 29.70
C MET A 1 -64.74 -13.49 29.06
N THR A 2 -64.47 -12.88 28.02
CA THR A 2 -63.29 -13.21 27.27
C THR A 2 -62.13 -12.28 27.64
N MET A 3 -61.06 -12.86 28.06
CA MET A 3 -59.81 -12.13 28.32
C MET A 3 -58.96 -12.11 27.06
N LEU A 4 -58.74 -10.95 26.53
CA LEU A 4 -57.83 -10.77 25.43
C LEU A 4 -56.45 -10.59 25.97
N ALA A 5 -55.62 -11.54 25.68
CA ALA A 5 -54.19 -11.38 25.98
C ALA A 5 -53.55 -10.40 25.01
N PRO A 6 -52.84 -9.41 25.51
CA PRO A 6 -52.10 -8.53 24.60
C PRO A 6 -50.95 -9.31 23.95
N TRP A 7 -50.99 -9.36 22.69
CA TRP A 7 -49.90 -9.91 21.92
C TRP A 7 -48.78 -8.87 21.84
N ALA A 8 -47.78 -9.09 22.63
CA ALA A 8 -46.57 -8.33 22.47
C ALA A 8 -45.85 -8.87 21.24
N LEU A 9 -46.00 -8.19 20.15
CA LEU A 9 -45.19 -8.46 18.97
C LEU A 9 -43.80 -7.90 19.21
N THR A 10 -42.92 -8.75 19.65
CA THR A 10 -41.53 -8.34 19.76
C THR A 10 -40.92 -8.40 18.37
N LEU A 11 -40.85 -7.26 17.73
CA LEU A 11 -40.14 -7.12 16.49
C LEU A 11 -38.65 -7.12 16.81
N ALA A 12 -38.00 -8.24 16.66
CA ALA A 12 -36.57 -8.29 16.70
C ALA A 12 -36.07 -7.64 15.42
N ALA A 13 -35.75 -6.36 15.51
CA ALA A 13 -35.04 -5.70 14.44
C ALA A 13 -33.62 -6.30 14.38
N GLY A 14 -33.41 -7.19 13.45
CA GLY A 14 -32.07 -7.68 13.15
C GLY A 14 -31.22 -6.51 12.62
N LEU A 15 -30.32 -6.03 13.46
CA LEU A 15 -29.35 -5.03 13.04
C LEU A 15 -28.35 -5.72 12.12
N ALA A 16 -28.52 -5.57 10.83
CA ALA A 16 -27.52 -5.98 9.87
C ALA A 16 -26.37 -4.96 9.95
N ILE A 17 -25.31 -5.33 10.66
CA ILE A 17 -24.09 -4.55 10.66
C ILE A 17 -23.40 -4.84 9.34
N ALA A 18 -23.51 -3.92 8.39
CA ALA A 18 -22.67 -3.93 7.21
C ALA A 18 -21.25 -3.58 7.66
N VAL A 19 -20.39 -4.58 7.73
CA VAL A 19 -18.96 -4.34 7.91
C VAL A 19 -18.44 -3.77 6.59
N PRO A 20 -17.95 -2.51 6.56
CA PRO A 20 -17.36 -2.01 5.34
C PRO A 20 -16.17 -2.89 5.00
N VAL A 21 -16.22 -3.49 3.83
CA VAL A 21 -15.06 -4.14 3.24
C VAL A 21 -14.11 -3.02 2.88
N HIS A 22 -13.17 -2.75 3.74
CA HIS A 22 -12.06 -1.89 3.36
C HIS A 22 -11.27 -2.63 2.30
N ALA A 23 -11.32 -2.14 1.07
CA ALA A 23 -10.29 -2.45 0.10
C ALA A 23 -8.96 -2.08 0.77
N HIS A 24 -8.08 -3.04 0.88
CA HIS A 24 -6.85 -3.02 1.62
C HIS A 24 -6.02 -1.76 1.35
N GLU A 25 -6.21 -0.73 2.14
CA GLU A 25 -5.23 0.33 2.26
C GLU A 25 -4.43 0.03 3.53
N VAL A 26 -3.33 -0.69 3.38
CA VAL A 26 -2.36 -0.76 4.46
C VAL A 26 -1.62 0.57 4.44
N VAL A 27 -2.13 1.50 5.23
CA VAL A 27 -1.45 2.76 5.47
C VAL A 27 -0.76 2.63 6.81
N GLY A 28 0.56 2.54 6.79
CA GLY A 28 1.32 2.41 8.02
C GLY A 28 2.77 2.78 7.82
N THR A 29 3.49 2.73 8.91
CA THR A 29 4.95 2.87 8.92
C THR A 29 5.57 1.48 8.88
N GLY A 30 6.50 1.28 7.96
CA GLY A 30 7.21 0.02 7.83
C GLY A 30 8.43 -0.08 8.73
N PRO A 31 9.06 -1.27 8.76
CA PRO A 31 10.22 -1.53 9.61
C PRO A 31 11.47 -0.70 9.26
N ASN A 32 11.50 -0.11 8.07
CA ASN A 32 12.60 0.74 7.64
C ASN A 32 12.30 2.24 7.79
N GLY A 33 11.23 2.56 8.52
CA GLY A 33 10.83 3.95 8.77
C GLY A 33 10.09 4.62 7.63
N GLY A 34 9.77 3.87 6.57
CA GLY A 34 9.03 4.37 5.42
C GLY A 34 7.53 4.18 5.56
N ARG A 35 6.82 4.61 4.53
CA ARG A 35 5.36 4.41 4.43
C ARG A 35 5.08 3.16 3.65
N VAL A 36 4.08 2.41 4.10
CA VAL A 36 3.67 1.15 3.47
C VAL A 36 2.33 1.33 2.77
N THR A 37 2.21 0.79 1.58
CA THR A 37 0.94 0.67 0.87
C THR A 37 0.89 -0.64 0.09
N ASP A 38 -0.30 -1.00 -0.38
CA ASP A 38 -0.48 -2.17 -1.21
C ASP A 38 -0.15 -1.87 -2.67
N ALA A 39 0.53 -2.82 -3.32
CA ALA A 39 0.74 -2.85 -4.76
C ALA A 39 0.36 -4.24 -5.26
N GLY A 40 -0.90 -4.42 -5.66
CA GLY A 40 -1.45 -5.72 -5.99
C GLY A 40 -1.38 -6.68 -4.80
N LYS A 41 -0.75 -7.83 -4.98
CA LYS A 41 -0.57 -8.82 -3.91
C LYS A 41 0.67 -8.57 -3.04
N TYR A 42 1.37 -7.48 -3.26
CA TYR A 42 2.57 -7.11 -2.50
C TYR A 42 2.29 -5.89 -1.62
N HIS A 43 3.03 -5.78 -0.54
CA HIS A 43 3.16 -4.54 0.20
C HIS A 43 4.48 -3.90 -0.19
N VAL A 44 4.46 -2.59 -0.36
CA VAL A 44 5.65 -1.82 -0.71
C VAL A 44 5.88 -0.75 0.36
N GLU A 45 7.08 -0.71 0.88
CA GLU A 45 7.51 0.34 1.80
C GLU A 45 8.42 1.31 1.06
N LEU A 46 8.02 2.57 1.03
CA LEU A 46 8.75 3.65 0.36
C LEU A 46 9.59 4.41 1.38
N VAL A 47 10.89 4.44 1.15
CA VAL A 47 11.83 5.23 1.92
C VAL A 47 12.52 6.21 0.99
N ALA A 48 12.31 7.50 1.21
CA ALA A 48 13.00 8.56 0.47
C ALA A 48 13.98 9.27 1.40
N LYS A 49 15.23 9.34 1.00
CA LYS A 49 16.28 10.03 1.74
C LYS A 49 17.20 10.76 0.75
N ASP A 50 17.26 12.08 0.89
CA ASP A 50 17.95 12.93 -0.09
C ASP A 50 17.39 12.67 -1.50
N ALA A 51 18.21 12.24 -2.44
CA ALA A 51 17.76 11.86 -3.78
C ALA A 51 17.59 10.35 -3.95
N THR A 52 17.80 9.56 -2.91
CA THR A 52 17.68 8.09 -2.97
C THR A 52 16.27 7.65 -2.65
N VAL A 53 15.76 6.74 -3.46
CA VAL A 53 14.46 6.08 -3.26
C VAL A 53 14.71 4.60 -3.07
N ASP A 54 14.31 4.07 -1.93
CA ASP A 54 14.32 2.64 -1.65
C ASP A 54 12.89 2.13 -1.50
N VAL A 55 12.60 0.99 -2.09
CA VAL A 55 11.31 0.31 -1.99
C VAL A 55 11.55 -1.11 -1.51
N TYR A 56 10.98 -1.44 -0.38
CA TYR A 56 11.07 -2.77 0.22
C TYR A 56 9.79 -3.55 -0.08
N LEU A 57 9.94 -4.81 -0.48
CA LEU A 57 8.83 -5.67 -0.88
C LEU A 57 8.53 -6.70 0.20
N THR A 58 7.25 -6.82 0.54
CA THR A 58 6.75 -7.91 1.37
C THR A 58 5.51 -8.53 0.73
N ASP A 59 5.18 -9.75 1.12
CA ASP A 59 3.95 -10.41 0.73
C ASP A 59 2.80 -10.04 1.69
N VAL A 60 1.63 -10.64 1.47
CA VAL A 60 0.43 -10.39 2.30
C VAL A 60 0.62 -10.81 3.76
N ASP A 61 1.56 -11.70 4.05
CA ASP A 61 1.92 -12.14 5.39
C ASP A 61 3.08 -11.34 5.99
N THR A 62 3.42 -10.22 5.37
CA THR A 62 4.55 -9.34 5.75
C THR A 62 5.92 -9.99 5.71
N LYS A 63 6.06 -11.06 4.94
CA LYS A 63 7.35 -11.72 4.72
C LYS A 63 8.11 -11.04 3.59
N PRO A 64 9.42 -10.86 3.72
CA PRO A 64 10.21 -10.28 2.63
C PRO A 64 10.10 -11.08 1.35
N VAL A 65 9.94 -10.37 0.23
CA VAL A 65 9.93 -10.95 -1.11
C VAL A 65 11.24 -10.59 -1.80
N PRO A 66 11.98 -11.56 -2.35
CA PRO A 66 13.22 -11.25 -3.07
C PRO A 66 12.97 -10.26 -4.21
N ALA A 67 13.78 -9.21 -4.27
CA ALA A 67 13.66 -8.17 -5.28
C ALA A 67 14.15 -8.63 -6.66
N ALA A 68 14.91 -9.72 -6.72
CA ALA A 68 15.44 -10.25 -7.98
C ALA A 68 14.32 -10.50 -9.00
N GLY A 69 14.50 -10.01 -10.22
CA GLY A 69 13.50 -10.13 -11.28
C GLY A 69 12.37 -9.10 -11.23
N PHE A 70 12.25 -8.33 -10.16
CA PHE A 70 11.34 -7.19 -10.12
C PHE A 70 11.98 -5.97 -10.76
N LYS A 71 11.15 -5.07 -11.23
CA LYS A 71 11.52 -3.73 -11.64
C LYS A 71 10.37 -2.80 -11.33
N GLY A 72 10.66 -1.53 -11.23
CA GLY A 72 9.64 -0.57 -10.90
C GLY A 72 10.01 0.84 -11.31
N THR A 73 9.04 1.71 -11.11
CA THR A 73 9.19 3.15 -11.29
C THR A 73 8.46 3.84 -10.15
N ALA A 74 9.16 4.70 -9.44
CA ALA A 74 8.52 5.61 -8.50
C ALA A 74 8.21 6.91 -9.24
N ILE A 75 6.99 7.38 -9.10
CA ILE A 75 6.56 8.67 -9.61
C ILE A 75 6.17 9.50 -8.41
N LEU A 76 7.06 10.40 -8.00
CA LEU A 76 6.92 11.15 -6.76
C LEU A 76 6.71 12.64 -7.05
N VAL A 77 5.87 13.27 -6.24
CA VAL A 77 5.57 14.69 -6.38
C VAL A 77 6.62 15.51 -5.64
N VAL A 78 7.34 16.33 -6.37
CA VAL A 78 8.33 17.27 -5.84
C VAL A 78 7.95 18.68 -6.31
N ASP A 79 7.64 19.56 -5.37
CA ASP A 79 7.22 20.93 -5.66
C ASP A 79 6.09 21.03 -6.72
N GLY A 80 5.10 20.13 -6.58
CA GLY A 80 3.95 20.05 -7.48
C GLY A 80 4.22 19.40 -8.82
N LYS A 81 5.42 18.88 -9.05
CA LYS A 81 5.83 18.24 -10.32
C LYS A 81 6.17 16.76 -10.12
N PRO A 82 5.85 15.90 -11.10
CA PRO A 82 6.23 14.50 -11.02
C PRO A 82 7.74 14.32 -11.26
N ALA A 83 8.38 13.58 -10.37
CA ALA A 83 9.74 13.09 -10.54
C ALA A 83 9.70 11.58 -10.74
N ARG A 84 10.23 11.09 -11.83
CA ARG A 84 10.30 9.67 -12.15
C ARG A 84 11.63 9.10 -11.72
N VAL A 85 11.57 7.99 -10.99
CA VAL A 85 12.77 7.30 -10.50
C VAL A 85 12.69 5.84 -10.92
N ALA A 86 13.62 5.41 -11.75
CA ALA A 86 13.73 4.00 -12.11
C ALA A 86 14.23 3.20 -10.91
N LEU A 87 13.55 2.11 -10.60
CA LEU A 87 13.86 1.23 -9.49
C LEU A 87 14.36 -0.11 -10.00
N THR A 88 15.52 -0.52 -9.52
CA THR A 88 16.15 -1.80 -9.87
C THR A 88 16.49 -2.57 -8.60
N PRO A 89 16.57 -3.91 -8.65
CA PRO A 89 16.96 -4.70 -7.50
C PRO A 89 18.32 -4.28 -6.96
N ALA A 90 18.40 -4.05 -5.66
CA ALA A 90 19.62 -3.69 -4.98
C ALA A 90 20.15 -4.87 -4.15
N ASP A 91 19.43 -5.21 -3.08
CA ASP A 91 19.77 -6.36 -2.22
C ASP A 91 18.50 -6.90 -1.56
N GLY A 92 18.51 -8.17 -1.17
CA GLY A 92 17.39 -8.78 -0.45
C GLY A 92 16.05 -8.52 -1.10
N SER A 93 15.18 -7.82 -0.39
CA SER A 93 13.84 -7.43 -0.84
C SER A 93 13.74 -5.97 -1.27
N ARG A 94 14.85 -5.32 -1.54
CA ARG A 94 14.92 -3.88 -1.81
C ARG A 94 15.15 -3.59 -3.27
N LEU A 95 14.32 -2.70 -3.83
CA LEU A 95 14.58 -1.98 -5.07
C LEU A 95 15.11 -0.59 -4.72
N SER A 96 15.99 -0.05 -5.53
CA SER A 96 16.58 1.26 -5.28
C SER A 96 16.73 2.06 -6.56
N GLY A 97 16.70 3.38 -6.43
CA GLY A 97 16.92 4.30 -7.52
C GLY A 97 17.31 5.69 -7.02
N LYS A 98 17.69 6.55 -7.93
CA LYS A 98 18.05 7.94 -7.63
C LYS A 98 17.18 8.90 -8.41
N ALA A 99 16.66 9.90 -7.70
CA ALA A 99 15.99 11.04 -8.32
C ALA A 99 17.03 12.07 -8.78
N ASP A 100 16.63 12.90 -9.75
CA ASP A 100 17.45 14.01 -10.22
C ASP A 100 17.41 15.22 -9.29
N VAL A 101 16.53 15.20 -8.32
CA VAL A 101 16.31 16.29 -7.37
C VAL A 101 16.20 15.73 -5.96
N PRO A 102 16.53 16.52 -4.93
CA PRO A 102 16.29 16.10 -3.55
C PRO A 102 14.80 15.88 -3.28
N LEU A 103 14.49 14.85 -2.53
CA LEU A 103 13.12 14.47 -2.17
C LEU A 103 12.82 14.93 -0.76
N LYS A 104 11.57 15.36 -0.53
CA LYS A 104 11.08 15.61 0.82
C LYS A 104 10.83 14.28 1.53
N PRO A 105 10.93 14.23 2.87
CA PRO A 105 10.48 13.04 3.62
C PRO A 105 9.02 12.74 3.31
N ASN A 106 8.69 11.46 3.20
CA ASN A 106 7.33 10.97 2.93
C ASN A 106 6.68 11.61 1.69
N PRO A 107 7.31 11.51 0.52
CA PRO A 107 6.76 12.11 -0.68
C PRO A 107 5.46 11.43 -1.09
N LYS A 108 4.56 12.19 -1.72
CA LYS A 108 3.35 11.67 -2.32
C LYS A 108 3.65 11.14 -3.70
N GLY A 109 2.86 10.20 -4.16
CA GLY A 109 2.98 9.66 -5.51
C GLY A 109 2.58 8.21 -5.62
N ALA A 110 3.22 7.50 -6.50
CA ALA A 110 2.93 6.08 -6.74
C ALA A 110 4.22 5.31 -7.04
N VAL A 111 4.20 4.04 -6.68
CA VAL A 111 5.22 3.07 -7.10
C VAL A 111 4.54 2.09 -8.05
N GLN A 112 5.02 2.04 -9.28
CA GLN A 112 4.63 1.02 -10.25
C GLN A 112 5.61 -0.13 -10.16
N LEU A 113 5.09 -1.33 -10.03
CA LEU A 113 5.87 -2.53 -9.81
C LEU A 113 5.58 -3.55 -10.90
N THR A 114 6.62 -4.14 -11.48
CA THR A 114 6.48 -5.28 -12.39
C THR A 114 7.20 -6.47 -11.79
N ALA A 115 6.44 -7.52 -11.53
CA ALA A 115 6.94 -8.77 -10.97
C ALA A 115 7.66 -9.62 -12.03
N PRO A 116 8.45 -10.63 -11.61
CA PRO A 116 9.16 -11.50 -12.56
C PRO A 116 8.28 -12.22 -13.55
N ASP A 117 7.01 -12.48 -13.22
CA ASP A 117 6.03 -13.10 -14.12
C ASP A 117 5.41 -12.11 -15.12
N GLY A 118 5.82 -10.85 -15.12
CA GLY A 118 5.29 -9.80 -15.97
C GLY A 118 4.05 -9.09 -15.44
N THR A 119 3.51 -9.50 -14.30
CA THR A 119 2.36 -8.85 -13.68
C THR A 119 2.73 -7.47 -13.17
N SER A 120 1.93 -6.47 -13.47
CA SER A 120 2.14 -5.10 -13.01
C SER A 120 1.09 -4.71 -11.97
N ALA A 121 1.53 -3.93 -10.99
CA ALA A 121 0.68 -3.37 -9.96
C ALA A 121 1.19 -2.00 -9.52
N SER A 122 0.33 -1.19 -8.95
CA SER A 122 0.71 0.14 -8.44
C SER A 122 0.27 0.31 -7.00
N GLY A 123 1.14 0.90 -6.20
CA GLY A 123 0.85 1.35 -4.85
C GLY A 123 0.83 2.88 -4.80
N LYS A 124 -0.16 3.44 -4.11
CA LYS A 124 -0.31 4.90 -4.00
C LYS A 124 0.09 5.38 -2.62
N PHE A 125 0.78 6.51 -2.58
CA PHE A 125 1.18 7.22 -1.37
C PHE A 125 0.56 8.62 -1.41
N ASN A 126 -0.41 8.84 -0.56
CA ASN A 126 -1.14 10.11 -0.46
C ASN A 126 -0.60 11.01 0.63
#